data_2fa60cc74795056f1a7300eb2b0c64d7
#
_entry.id   2fa60cc74795056f1a7300eb2b0c64d7
#
_cell.length_a   1.000
_cell.length_b   1.000
_cell.length_c   1.000
_cell.angle_alpha   90.00
_cell.angle_beta   90.00
_cell.angle_gamma   90.00
#
_symmetry.space_group_name_H-M   'P 1'
#
loop_
_entity.id
_entity.type
_entity.pdbx_description
1 polymer ?
#
loop_
_entity_poly.entity_id
_entity_poly.type
_entity_poly.pdbx_seq_one_letter_code
_entity_poly.pdbx_strand_id
1 'polypeptide(L)'
;MSKEIKTETGEIALKEIEFKSSKYEKISFKDYETLLERYQIELLKLQKFVKEKGLKILILMEGRDAAGKGGTIKRLTEHLNPRGCRIVALEKPSNVEKTQWYFQRYVAHLPSGGEIAIFDRSWYNRAMVEPVMGFCTHAEHKDFLRQVPKFEELLVSAGIILFKFYFSVSKEEQKRRFESRRTDPLKQYKLSPVDARSQELWNQYTLAKYSMLLASNTEFAPWTILDSNDKKIARLNAFRCILSRIDYPEKIDAKELAVDPNFVRNGAREIVLMEDSQKSEAWRKLESPSP
;
A
#
# COMPACT_ATOMS: atom_id res chain seq x y z
N MET A 1 -24.59 2.57 21.84
CA MET A 1 -25.13 1.23 21.59
C MET A 1 -24.60 0.79 20.24
N SER A 2 -23.52 0.02 20.24
CA SER A 2 -22.89 -0.53 19.04
C SER A 2 -23.75 -1.70 18.57
N LYS A 3 -24.40 -1.55 17.44
CA LYS A 3 -25.01 -2.70 16.77
C LYS A 3 -23.91 -3.49 16.06
N GLU A 4 -23.60 -4.68 16.59
CA GLU A 4 -22.85 -5.71 15.91
C GLU A 4 -23.52 -6.00 14.56
N ILE A 5 -22.75 -5.91 13.49
CA ILE A 5 -23.15 -6.40 12.18
C ILE A 5 -23.04 -7.93 12.24
N LYS A 6 -24.12 -8.59 12.63
CA LYS A 6 -24.28 -10.02 12.43
C LYS A 6 -24.60 -10.23 10.95
N THR A 7 -23.64 -10.71 10.18
CA THR A 7 -23.93 -11.35 8.90
C THR A 7 -24.46 -12.75 9.21
N GLU A 8 -25.55 -13.13 8.60
CA GLU A 8 -26.23 -14.45 8.77
C GLU A 8 -25.43 -15.66 8.25
N THR A 9 -24.18 -15.50 7.96
CA THR A 9 -23.24 -16.57 7.61
C THR A 9 -22.02 -16.44 8.48
N GLY A 10 -21.72 -17.45 9.25
CA GLY A 10 -20.70 -17.56 10.29
C GLY A 10 -19.45 -16.70 10.13
N GLU A 11 -18.82 -16.35 11.26
CA GLU A 11 -17.62 -15.48 11.33
C GLU A 11 -16.62 -15.82 10.23
N ILE A 12 -16.46 -14.89 9.28
CA ILE A 12 -15.45 -15.00 8.24
C ILE A 12 -14.09 -14.66 8.87
N ALA A 13 -13.36 -15.67 9.26
CA ALA A 13 -12.01 -15.51 9.82
C ALA A 13 -10.96 -15.49 8.70
N LEU A 14 -10.87 -14.39 7.96
CA LEU A 14 -9.75 -14.17 7.04
C LEU A 14 -8.47 -13.90 7.84
N LYS A 15 -7.40 -14.61 7.50
CA LYS A 15 -6.07 -14.34 8.05
C LYS A 15 -5.25 -13.48 7.12
N GLU A 16 -4.50 -12.54 7.69
CA GLU A 16 -3.45 -11.86 6.96
C GLU A 16 -2.43 -12.91 6.50
N ILE A 17 -2.12 -12.92 5.21
CA ILE A 17 -1.16 -13.86 4.66
C ILE A 17 0.23 -13.28 4.81
N GLU A 18 0.97 -13.84 5.74
CA GLU A 18 2.36 -13.47 5.94
C GLU A 18 3.24 -13.99 4.80
N PHE A 19 4.25 -13.21 4.47
CA PHE A 19 5.29 -13.65 3.57
C PHE A 19 6.20 -14.65 4.29
N LYS A 20 6.60 -15.72 3.62
CA LYS A 20 7.51 -16.73 4.17
C LYS A 20 8.97 -16.23 4.21
N SER A 21 9.16 -15.01 4.68
CA SER A 21 10.46 -14.32 4.68
C SER A 21 11.48 -14.85 5.70
N SER A 22 11.08 -15.80 6.56
CA SER A 22 11.92 -16.31 7.65
C SER A 22 13.16 -17.11 7.20
N LYS A 23 13.31 -17.39 5.90
CA LYS A 23 14.41 -18.19 5.34
C LYS A 23 15.47 -17.35 4.58
N TYR A 24 15.25 -16.05 4.40
CA TYR A 24 16.20 -15.23 3.64
C TYR A 24 17.14 -14.50 4.59
N GLU A 25 18.42 -14.55 4.27
CA GLU A 25 19.43 -13.76 4.95
C GLU A 25 19.08 -12.27 4.89
N LYS A 26 19.20 -11.61 6.03
CA LYS A 26 19.01 -10.16 6.09
C LYS A 26 20.06 -9.50 5.20
N ILE A 27 19.62 -8.67 4.26
CA ILE A 27 20.56 -7.89 3.45
C ILE A 27 21.49 -7.09 4.36
N SER A 28 22.81 -7.15 4.10
CA SER A 28 23.78 -6.37 4.86
C SER A 28 23.49 -4.86 4.70
N PHE A 29 23.93 -4.06 5.65
CA PHE A 29 23.77 -2.61 5.53
C PHE A 29 24.49 -2.06 4.30
N LYS A 30 25.72 -2.53 4.05
CA LYS A 30 26.56 -2.12 2.92
C LYS A 30 25.89 -2.46 1.57
N ASP A 31 25.40 -3.69 1.41
CA ASP A 31 24.75 -4.10 0.16
C ASP A 31 23.45 -3.35 -0.07
N TYR A 32 22.70 -3.08 1.01
CA TYR A 32 21.48 -2.27 0.92
C TYR A 32 21.78 -0.85 0.43
N GLU A 33 22.79 -0.16 1.03
CA GLU A 33 23.14 1.21 0.63
C GLU A 33 23.65 1.25 -0.82
N THR A 34 24.46 0.28 -1.23
CA THR A 34 24.94 0.17 -2.62
C THR A 34 23.80 0.00 -3.62
N LEU A 35 22.85 -0.90 -3.33
CA LEU A 35 21.68 -1.10 -4.20
C LEU A 35 20.74 0.10 -4.18
N LEU A 36 20.57 0.72 -3.01
CA LEU A 36 19.72 1.90 -2.88
C LEU A 36 20.25 3.05 -3.72
N GLU A 37 21.52 3.38 -3.60
CA GLU A 37 22.18 4.42 -4.40
C GLU A 37 22.03 4.15 -5.90
N ARG A 38 22.27 2.92 -6.32
CA ARG A 38 22.11 2.51 -7.72
C ARG A 38 20.70 2.75 -8.23
N TYR A 39 19.67 2.37 -7.47
CA TYR A 39 18.28 2.58 -7.87
C TYR A 39 17.86 4.06 -7.78
N GLN A 40 18.46 4.82 -6.90
CA GLN A 40 18.24 6.27 -6.85
C GLN A 40 18.81 6.97 -8.10
N ILE A 41 19.97 6.53 -8.60
CA ILE A 41 20.51 6.99 -9.89
C ILE A 41 19.54 6.64 -11.04
N GLU A 42 19.00 5.43 -11.05
CA GLU A 42 17.99 5.04 -12.06
C GLU A 42 16.71 5.88 -11.97
N LEU A 43 16.27 6.24 -10.76
CA LEU A 43 15.13 7.14 -10.60
C LEU A 43 15.39 8.56 -11.14
N LEU A 44 16.62 9.06 -11.06
CA LEU A 44 17.01 10.34 -11.67
C LEU A 44 16.89 10.29 -13.21
N LYS A 45 17.38 9.18 -13.82
CA LYS A 45 17.24 8.95 -15.27
C LYS A 45 15.75 8.88 -15.65
N LEU A 46 14.97 8.12 -14.88
CA LEU A 46 13.52 8.02 -15.07
C LEU A 46 12.84 9.40 -14.94
N GLN A 47 13.16 10.20 -13.92
CA GLN A 47 12.57 11.54 -13.75
C GLN A 47 12.89 12.46 -14.94
N LYS A 48 14.13 12.42 -15.44
CA LYS A 48 14.51 13.14 -16.65
C LYS A 48 13.64 12.75 -17.83
N PHE A 49 13.49 11.46 -18.06
CA PHE A 49 12.65 10.92 -19.14
C PHE A 49 11.18 11.27 -18.98
N VAL A 50 10.63 11.18 -17.75
CA VAL A 50 9.26 11.61 -17.43
C VAL A 50 9.01 13.06 -17.85
N LYS A 51 9.95 13.93 -17.51
CA LYS A 51 9.88 15.36 -17.88
C LYS A 51 9.94 15.58 -19.39
N GLU A 52 10.88 14.91 -20.06
CA GLU A 52 11.08 15.05 -21.52
C GLU A 52 9.89 14.53 -22.33
N LYS A 53 9.28 13.44 -21.89
CA LYS A 53 8.14 12.81 -22.57
C LYS A 53 6.78 13.30 -22.08
N GLY A 54 6.74 14.17 -21.09
CA GLY A 54 5.48 14.63 -20.51
C GLY A 54 4.67 13.52 -19.86
N LEU A 55 5.31 12.46 -19.37
CA LEU A 55 4.61 11.35 -18.70
C LEU A 55 3.99 11.82 -17.38
N LYS A 56 2.89 11.17 -16.98
CA LYS A 56 2.20 11.43 -15.71
C LYS A 56 2.30 10.17 -14.85
N ILE A 57 3.06 10.22 -13.77
CA ILE A 57 3.23 9.07 -12.88
C ILE A 57 2.53 9.35 -11.55
N LEU A 58 1.66 8.43 -11.16
CA LEU A 58 0.95 8.45 -9.88
C LEU A 58 1.27 7.20 -9.08
N ILE A 59 1.80 7.38 -7.87
CA ILE A 59 2.20 6.29 -7.00
C ILE A 59 1.39 6.36 -5.70
N LEU A 60 0.58 5.35 -5.43
CA LEU A 60 -0.18 5.24 -4.18
C LEU A 60 0.57 4.32 -3.21
N MET A 61 0.86 4.84 -2.03
CA MET A 61 1.53 4.12 -0.95
C MET A 61 0.53 3.80 0.16
N GLU A 62 0.00 2.57 0.12
CA GLU A 62 -1.00 2.07 1.07
C GLU A 62 -0.41 0.96 1.95
N GLY A 63 -1.16 0.56 2.96
CA GLY A 63 -0.77 -0.49 3.89
C GLY A 63 -1.03 -0.13 5.34
N ARG A 64 -0.81 -1.08 6.24
CA ARG A 64 -1.05 -0.92 7.68
C ARG A 64 -0.18 0.18 8.28
N ASP A 65 -0.58 0.66 9.44
CA ASP A 65 0.23 1.60 10.22
C ASP A 65 1.59 0.97 10.59
N ALA A 66 2.61 1.79 10.66
CA ALA A 66 3.99 1.39 10.85
C ALA A 66 4.58 0.42 9.79
N ALA A 67 3.89 0.12 8.68
CA ALA A 67 4.37 -0.76 7.63
C ALA A 67 5.62 -0.23 6.89
N GLY A 68 5.93 1.06 6.92
CA GLY A 68 7.16 1.61 6.35
C GLY A 68 6.98 2.52 5.15
N LYS A 69 5.73 2.89 4.82
CA LYS A 69 5.37 3.79 3.71
C LYS A 69 6.22 5.07 3.65
N GLY A 70 6.13 5.92 4.67
CA GLY A 70 6.86 7.19 4.71
C GLY A 70 8.38 7.06 4.63
N GLY A 71 8.96 5.95 5.14
CA GLY A 71 10.38 5.67 4.98
C GLY A 71 10.77 5.29 3.56
N THR A 72 9.87 4.65 2.82
CA THR A 72 10.06 4.33 1.40
C THR A 72 9.91 5.58 0.55
N ILE A 73 8.87 6.40 0.81
CA ILE A 73 8.67 7.69 0.14
C ILE A 73 9.89 8.57 0.28
N LYS A 74 10.42 8.70 1.52
CA LYS A 74 11.65 9.48 1.77
C LYS A 74 12.81 9.03 0.88
N ARG A 75 13.04 7.72 0.75
CA ARG A 75 14.15 7.19 -0.07
C ARG A 75 13.90 7.33 -1.57
N LEU A 76 12.65 7.19 -2.01
CA LEU A 76 12.26 7.44 -3.41
C LEU A 76 12.48 8.90 -3.84
N THR A 77 12.22 9.84 -2.95
CA THR A 77 12.26 11.28 -3.29
C THR A 77 13.57 11.97 -2.92
N GLU A 78 14.49 11.29 -2.24
CA GLU A 78 15.67 11.89 -1.60
C GLU A 78 16.56 12.70 -2.55
N HIS A 79 16.70 12.27 -3.78
CA HIS A 79 17.53 12.93 -4.80
C HIS A 79 16.72 13.48 -5.98
N LEU A 80 15.41 13.22 -6.02
CA LEU A 80 14.57 13.72 -7.11
C LEU A 80 14.40 15.24 -7.05
N ASN A 81 14.34 15.87 -8.21
CA ASN A 81 14.04 17.29 -8.30
C ASN A 81 12.58 17.54 -7.83
N PRO A 82 12.38 18.34 -6.77
CA PRO A 82 11.05 18.59 -6.20
C PRO A 82 10.09 19.36 -7.14
N ARG A 83 10.61 19.99 -8.20
CA ARG A 83 9.76 20.62 -9.22
C ARG A 83 9.06 19.61 -10.13
N GLY A 84 9.55 18.36 -10.21
CA GLY A 84 8.97 17.28 -11.02
C GLY A 84 8.54 16.07 -10.19
N CYS A 85 8.67 16.13 -8.86
CA CYS A 85 8.22 15.09 -7.96
C CYS A 85 7.65 15.71 -6.69
N ARG A 86 6.43 15.36 -6.31
CA ARG A 86 5.81 15.85 -5.08
C ARG A 86 5.16 14.75 -4.28
N ILE A 87 5.17 14.94 -2.96
CA ILE A 87 4.51 14.08 -2.01
C ILE A 87 3.17 14.71 -1.65
N VAL A 88 2.10 13.91 -1.72
CA VAL A 88 0.75 14.31 -1.33
C VAL A 88 0.37 13.52 -0.08
N ALA A 89 0.24 14.21 1.03
CA ALA A 89 -0.19 13.65 2.31
C ALA A 89 -1.32 14.54 2.84
N LEU A 90 -2.57 14.14 2.56
CA LEU A 90 -3.73 14.94 2.91
C LEU A 90 -4.13 14.70 4.37
N GLU A 91 -4.41 15.78 5.06
CA GLU A 91 -5.00 15.77 6.40
C GLU A 91 -6.43 15.22 6.38
N LYS A 92 -7.03 15.10 7.57
CA LYS A 92 -8.46 14.75 7.68
C LYS A 92 -9.32 15.72 6.85
N PRO A 93 -10.38 15.22 6.18
CA PRO A 93 -11.24 16.08 5.39
C PRO A 93 -11.83 17.20 6.22
N SER A 94 -11.81 18.44 5.69
CA SER A 94 -12.53 19.58 6.25
C SER A 94 -14.05 19.34 6.20
N ASN A 95 -14.82 20.17 6.90
CA ASN A 95 -16.29 20.05 6.86
C ASN A 95 -16.85 20.31 5.45
N VAL A 96 -16.21 21.16 4.67
CA VAL A 96 -16.58 21.40 3.27
C VAL A 96 -16.29 20.18 2.42
N GLU A 97 -15.07 19.62 2.52
CA GLU A 97 -14.67 18.42 1.76
C GLU A 97 -15.55 17.19 2.04
N LYS A 98 -16.10 17.06 3.25
CA LYS A 98 -17.04 15.98 3.61
C LYS A 98 -18.36 16.06 2.83
N THR A 99 -18.74 17.21 2.32
CA THR A 99 -19.96 17.40 1.51
C THR A 99 -19.70 17.24 0.01
N GLN A 100 -18.44 17.15 -0.40
CA GLN A 100 -18.05 17.02 -1.79
C GLN A 100 -18.04 15.55 -2.23
N TRP A 101 -17.99 15.34 -3.55
CA TRP A 101 -17.69 14.02 -4.08
C TRP A 101 -16.33 13.53 -3.52
N TYR A 102 -16.31 12.31 -3.00
CA TYR A 102 -15.19 11.80 -2.21
C TYR A 102 -13.81 11.95 -2.88
N PHE A 103 -13.73 11.72 -4.19
CA PHE A 103 -12.46 11.80 -4.92
C PHE A 103 -12.02 13.25 -5.20
N GLN A 104 -12.91 14.24 -5.06
CA GLN A 104 -12.65 15.63 -5.46
C GLN A 104 -11.39 16.21 -4.81
N ARG A 105 -11.18 15.96 -3.52
CA ARG A 105 -10.00 16.43 -2.80
C ARG A 105 -8.68 15.82 -3.31
N TYR A 106 -8.74 14.64 -3.93
CA TYR A 106 -7.57 13.95 -4.49
C TYR A 106 -7.30 14.39 -5.94
N VAL A 107 -8.34 14.72 -6.70
CA VAL A 107 -8.24 15.12 -8.12
C VAL A 107 -7.33 16.36 -8.29
N ALA A 108 -7.41 17.32 -7.38
CA ALA A 108 -6.56 18.52 -7.40
C ALA A 108 -5.05 18.20 -7.28
N HIS A 109 -4.71 17.01 -6.87
CA HIS A 109 -3.34 16.56 -6.64
C HIS A 109 -2.85 15.51 -7.64
N LEU A 110 -3.58 15.26 -8.73
CA LEU A 110 -3.14 14.35 -9.78
C LEU A 110 -1.94 14.94 -10.55
N PRO A 111 -1.05 14.11 -11.09
CA PRO A 111 0.15 14.59 -11.78
C PRO A 111 -0.19 15.28 -13.10
N SER A 112 0.49 16.37 -13.38
CA SER A 112 0.57 17.00 -14.69
C SER A 112 1.59 16.29 -15.59
N GLY A 113 1.65 16.64 -16.87
CA GLY A 113 2.69 16.15 -17.78
C GLY A 113 4.09 16.49 -17.27
N GLY A 114 4.96 15.47 -17.19
CA GLY A 114 6.32 15.61 -16.66
C GLY A 114 6.43 15.50 -15.13
N GLU A 115 5.37 15.10 -14.44
CA GLU A 115 5.33 14.99 -12.98
C GLU A 115 5.23 13.55 -12.46
N ILE A 116 5.83 13.33 -11.28
CA ILE A 116 5.65 12.17 -10.42
C ILE A 116 4.93 12.63 -9.15
N ALA A 117 3.71 12.17 -8.91
CA ALA A 117 2.98 12.42 -7.67
C ALA A 117 2.97 11.15 -6.81
N ILE A 118 3.39 11.25 -5.55
CA ILE A 118 3.43 10.13 -4.60
C ILE A 118 2.46 10.44 -3.47
N PHE A 119 1.44 9.59 -3.30
CA PHE A 119 0.45 9.73 -2.25
C PHE A 119 0.85 8.89 -1.03
N ASP A 120 1.12 9.53 0.12
CA ASP A 120 1.22 8.86 1.42
C ASP A 120 -0.19 8.71 2.00
N ARG A 121 -0.80 7.57 1.78
CA ARG A 121 -2.24 7.31 1.82
C ARG A 121 -3.00 8.07 0.72
N SER A 122 -4.10 7.52 0.30
CA SER A 122 -4.88 8.04 -0.81
C SER A 122 -6.38 7.95 -0.55
N TRP A 123 -7.17 7.96 -1.60
CA TRP A 123 -8.60 7.64 -1.56
C TRP A 123 -8.91 6.27 -0.96
N TYR A 124 -7.94 5.37 -0.88
CA TYR A 124 -8.09 4.08 -0.22
C TYR A 124 -8.24 4.14 1.31
N ASN A 125 -8.13 5.33 1.92
CA ASN A 125 -8.58 5.55 3.29
C ASN A 125 -10.05 5.11 3.47
N ARG A 126 -10.94 5.34 2.47
CA ARG A 126 -12.35 4.94 2.47
C ARG A 126 -12.53 3.42 2.33
N ALA A 127 -11.53 2.68 1.84
CA ALA A 127 -11.55 1.22 1.82
C ALA A 127 -11.00 0.60 3.11
N MET A 128 -10.13 1.30 3.83
CA MET A 128 -9.33 0.74 4.92
C MET A 128 -9.63 1.39 6.28
N VAL A 129 -8.98 2.49 6.58
CA VAL A 129 -9.04 3.11 7.92
C VAL A 129 -10.42 3.68 8.24
N GLU A 130 -11.11 4.25 7.28
CA GLU A 130 -12.38 4.91 7.53
C GLU A 130 -13.50 3.93 7.96
N PRO A 131 -13.76 2.81 7.28
CA PRO A 131 -14.77 1.85 7.73
C PRO A 131 -14.35 1.13 9.01
N VAL A 132 -13.07 0.81 9.19
CA VAL A 132 -12.58 0.10 10.38
C VAL A 132 -12.69 0.95 11.63
N MET A 133 -12.45 2.26 11.53
CA MET A 133 -12.51 3.21 12.64
C MET A 133 -13.90 3.88 12.80
N GLY A 134 -14.83 3.60 11.91
CA GLY A 134 -16.15 4.22 11.93
C GLY A 134 -16.16 5.68 11.48
N PHE A 135 -15.22 6.08 10.60
CA PHE A 135 -15.13 7.44 10.06
C PHE A 135 -15.99 7.66 8.82
N CYS A 136 -16.55 6.60 8.27
CA CYS A 136 -17.55 6.64 7.22
C CYS A 136 -18.70 5.67 7.51
N THR A 137 -19.84 5.87 6.87
CA THR A 137 -20.97 4.96 6.92
C THR A 137 -20.72 3.74 6.03
N HIS A 138 -21.48 2.67 6.26
CA HIS A 138 -21.44 1.48 5.41
C HIS A 138 -21.84 1.81 3.95
N ALA A 139 -22.80 2.69 3.76
CA ALA A 139 -23.22 3.13 2.41
C ALA A 139 -22.11 3.84 1.67
N GLU A 140 -21.42 4.78 2.31
CA GLU A 140 -20.28 5.49 1.72
C GLU A 140 -19.14 4.54 1.37
N HIS A 141 -18.83 3.57 2.23
CA HIS A 141 -17.83 2.55 1.96
C HIS A 141 -18.20 1.70 0.74
N LYS A 142 -19.43 1.21 0.69
CA LYS A 142 -19.95 0.39 -0.42
C LYS A 142 -19.92 1.17 -1.74
N ASP A 143 -20.36 2.43 -1.72
CA ASP A 143 -20.32 3.30 -2.89
C ASP A 143 -18.90 3.57 -3.37
N PHE A 144 -17.97 3.77 -2.46
CA PHE A 144 -16.55 3.91 -2.79
C PHE A 144 -16.02 2.67 -3.52
N LEU A 145 -16.24 1.47 -2.97
CA LEU A 145 -15.77 0.23 -3.60
C LEU A 145 -16.34 0.01 -5.02
N ARG A 146 -17.57 0.49 -5.27
CA ARG A 146 -18.18 0.45 -6.61
C ARG A 146 -17.59 1.50 -7.56
N GLN A 147 -17.16 2.65 -7.05
CA GLN A 147 -16.71 3.78 -7.85
C GLN A 147 -15.21 3.73 -8.14
N VAL A 148 -14.37 3.23 -7.21
CA VAL A 148 -12.92 3.31 -7.31
C VAL A 148 -12.34 2.67 -8.59
N PRO A 149 -12.78 1.49 -9.07
CA PRO A 149 -12.25 0.94 -10.30
C PRO A 149 -12.57 1.81 -11.52
N LYS A 150 -13.74 2.42 -11.57
CA LYS A 150 -14.14 3.35 -12.65
C LYS A 150 -13.32 4.64 -12.61
N PHE A 151 -13.07 5.18 -11.43
CA PHE A 151 -12.24 6.35 -11.26
C PHE A 151 -10.80 6.08 -11.73
N GLU A 152 -10.21 4.95 -11.34
CA GLU A 152 -8.86 4.57 -11.76
C GLU A 152 -8.79 4.26 -13.26
N GLU A 153 -9.81 3.67 -13.86
CA GLU A 153 -9.93 3.46 -15.30
C GLU A 153 -9.87 4.79 -16.06
N LEU A 154 -10.59 5.81 -15.61
CA LEU A 154 -10.54 7.14 -16.19
C LEU A 154 -9.14 7.77 -16.07
N LEU A 155 -8.45 7.61 -14.94
CA LEU A 155 -7.09 8.10 -14.76
C LEU A 155 -6.11 7.43 -15.73
N VAL A 156 -6.17 6.10 -15.84
CA VAL A 156 -5.30 5.33 -16.75
C VAL A 156 -5.60 5.67 -18.20
N SER A 157 -6.87 5.79 -18.58
CA SER A 157 -7.31 6.19 -19.92
C SER A 157 -6.86 7.61 -20.28
N ALA A 158 -6.71 8.50 -19.29
CA ALA A 158 -6.15 9.83 -19.46
C ALA A 158 -4.61 9.84 -19.54
N GLY A 159 -3.97 8.66 -19.60
CA GLY A 159 -2.52 8.49 -19.75
C GLY A 159 -1.73 8.62 -18.43
N ILE A 160 -2.37 8.44 -17.28
CA ILE A 160 -1.68 8.36 -16.00
C ILE A 160 -1.14 6.94 -15.80
N ILE A 161 0.16 6.82 -15.57
CA ILE A 161 0.81 5.57 -15.19
C ILE A 161 0.62 5.41 -13.68
N LEU A 162 -0.34 4.54 -13.30
CA LEU A 162 -0.75 4.34 -11.93
C LEU A 162 -0.01 3.14 -11.31
N PHE A 163 0.65 3.37 -10.17
CA PHE A 163 1.21 2.35 -9.30
C PHE A 163 0.43 2.28 -7.99
N LYS A 164 0.03 1.08 -7.58
CA LYS A 164 -0.64 0.84 -6.30
C LYS A 164 0.18 -0.13 -5.47
N PHE A 165 0.78 0.36 -4.40
CA PHE A 165 1.55 -0.44 -3.46
C PHE A 165 0.81 -0.63 -2.14
N TYR A 166 0.74 -1.87 -1.69
CA TYR A 166 0.28 -2.21 -0.35
C TYR A 166 1.44 -2.80 0.46
N PHE A 167 1.88 -2.09 1.48
CA PHE A 167 2.92 -2.53 2.41
C PHE A 167 2.31 -3.46 3.45
N SER A 168 2.60 -4.75 3.33
CA SER A 168 2.13 -5.79 4.23
C SER A 168 3.16 -6.02 5.33
N VAL A 169 2.73 -5.93 6.59
CA VAL A 169 3.54 -6.17 7.79
C VAL A 169 2.83 -7.16 8.67
N SER A 170 3.56 -8.04 9.36
CA SER A 170 2.97 -8.96 10.34
C SER A 170 2.50 -8.22 11.60
N LYS A 171 1.59 -8.83 12.34
CA LYS A 171 1.03 -8.25 13.57
C LYS A 171 2.11 -8.04 14.62
N GLU A 172 3.01 -9.00 14.75
CA GLU A 172 4.14 -8.99 15.68
C GLU A 172 5.14 -7.88 15.33
N GLU A 173 5.51 -7.76 14.05
CA GLU A 173 6.44 -6.71 13.61
C GLU A 173 5.81 -5.32 13.73
N GLN A 174 4.52 -5.17 13.45
CA GLN A 174 3.82 -3.91 13.68
C GLN A 174 3.84 -3.53 15.17
N LYS A 175 3.55 -4.48 16.07
CA LYS A 175 3.61 -4.29 17.52
C LYS A 175 5.01 -3.83 17.95
N ARG A 176 6.05 -4.54 17.51
CA ARG A 176 7.46 -4.19 17.79
C ARG A 176 7.80 -2.77 17.33
N ARG A 177 7.28 -2.36 16.17
CA ARG A 177 7.49 -0.99 15.64
C ARG A 177 6.76 0.07 16.46
N PHE A 178 5.57 -0.20 16.95
CA PHE A 178 4.85 0.72 17.84
C PHE A 178 5.59 0.88 19.19
N GLU A 179 6.10 -0.19 19.76
CA GLU A 179 6.93 -0.14 20.97
C GLU A 179 8.19 0.71 20.74
N SER A 180 8.88 0.50 19.63
CA SER A 180 10.04 1.33 19.24
C SER A 180 9.69 2.82 19.08
N ARG A 181 8.45 3.15 18.67
CA ARG A 181 8.02 4.56 18.58
C ARG A 181 7.79 5.19 19.94
N ARG A 182 7.39 4.41 20.97
CA ARG A 182 7.18 4.92 22.33
C ARG A 182 8.49 5.28 23.02
N THR A 183 9.55 4.56 22.72
CA THR A 183 10.85 4.69 23.40
C THR A 183 11.84 5.61 22.66
N ASP A 184 11.67 5.85 21.38
CA ASP A 184 12.59 6.64 20.55
C ASP A 184 12.07 8.09 20.40
N PRO A 185 12.76 9.11 20.97
CA PRO A 185 12.33 10.51 20.90
C PRO A 185 12.12 11.03 19.47
N LEU A 186 12.84 10.49 18.48
CA LEU A 186 12.69 10.87 17.05
C LEU A 186 11.48 10.21 16.39
N LYS A 187 10.79 9.29 17.07
CA LYS A 187 9.66 8.54 16.54
C LYS A 187 8.36 8.73 17.31
N GLN A 188 8.40 9.24 18.54
CA GLN A 188 7.22 9.41 19.41
C GLN A 188 6.13 10.27 18.76
N TYR A 189 6.48 11.30 18.00
CA TYR A 189 5.53 12.15 17.26
C TYR A 189 4.82 11.44 16.09
N LYS A 190 5.22 10.20 15.77
CA LYS A 190 4.54 9.34 14.76
C LYS A 190 3.46 8.45 15.38
N LEU A 191 3.27 8.51 16.68
CA LEU A 191 2.18 7.79 17.37
C LEU A 191 0.90 8.58 17.22
N SER A 192 -0.17 7.89 16.84
CA SER A 192 -1.52 8.44 16.76
C SER A 192 -2.49 7.62 17.61
N PRO A 193 -3.66 8.18 18.00
CA PRO A 193 -4.71 7.40 18.67
C PRO A 193 -5.21 6.20 17.84
N VAL A 194 -5.08 6.27 16.51
CA VAL A 194 -5.43 5.18 15.60
C VAL A 194 -4.46 4.00 15.75
N ASP A 195 -3.16 4.27 15.99
CA ASP A 195 -2.14 3.24 16.14
C ASP A 195 -2.43 2.28 17.31
N ALA A 196 -2.95 2.78 18.42
CA ALA A 196 -3.30 1.96 19.58
C ALA A 196 -4.41 0.96 19.26
N ARG A 197 -5.44 1.39 18.50
CA ARG A 197 -6.57 0.54 18.12
C ARG A 197 -6.27 -0.39 16.94
N SER A 198 -5.26 -0.09 16.14
CA SER A 198 -4.96 -0.87 14.93
C SER A 198 -4.57 -2.32 15.22
N GLN A 199 -3.99 -2.61 16.39
CA GLN A 199 -3.66 -3.96 16.86
C GLN A 199 -4.92 -4.73 17.30
N GLU A 200 -5.85 -4.07 17.96
CA GLU A 200 -7.12 -4.65 18.41
C GLU A 200 -8.03 -4.95 17.22
N LEU A 201 -8.05 -4.06 16.24
CA LEU A 201 -8.87 -4.15 15.04
C LEU A 201 -8.16 -4.88 13.88
N TRP A 202 -7.15 -5.71 14.18
CA TRP A 202 -6.34 -6.39 13.17
C TRP A 202 -7.16 -7.16 12.14
N ASN A 203 -8.16 -7.91 12.60
CA ASN A 203 -9.01 -8.74 11.73
C ASN A 203 -9.92 -7.86 10.85
N GLN A 204 -10.47 -6.78 11.38
CA GLN A 204 -11.27 -5.82 10.62
C GLN A 204 -10.44 -5.18 9.49
N TYR A 205 -9.20 -4.82 9.77
CA TYR A 205 -8.28 -4.35 8.74
C TYR A 205 -7.94 -5.43 7.70
N THR A 206 -7.83 -6.69 8.10
CA THR A 206 -7.62 -7.81 7.17
C THR A 206 -8.82 -7.98 6.23
N LEU A 207 -10.04 -7.93 6.77
CA LEU A 207 -11.26 -7.99 5.98
C LEU A 207 -11.40 -6.78 5.04
N ALA A 208 -11.09 -5.58 5.52
CA ALA A 208 -11.08 -4.37 4.72
C ALA A 208 -10.08 -4.45 3.56
N LYS A 209 -8.87 -4.97 3.80
CA LYS A 209 -7.87 -5.25 2.76
C LYS A 209 -8.41 -6.21 1.70
N TYR A 210 -9.03 -7.30 2.11
CA TYR A 210 -9.61 -8.28 1.19
C TYR A 210 -10.69 -7.64 0.30
N SER A 211 -11.65 -6.92 0.90
CA SER A 211 -12.71 -6.22 0.16
C SER A 211 -12.15 -5.16 -0.78
N MET A 212 -11.12 -4.43 -0.36
CA MET A 212 -10.41 -3.47 -1.19
C MET A 212 -9.78 -4.13 -2.41
N LEU A 213 -9.06 -5.24 -2.21
CA LEU A 213 -8.40 -5.96 -3.29
C LEU A 213 -9.40 -6.53 -4.28
N LEU A 214 -10.49 -7.17 -3.79
CA LEU A 214 -11.56 -7.68 -4.65
C LEU A 214 -12.18 -6.59 -5.53
N ALA A 215 -12.42 -5.43 -4.97
CA ALA A 215 -13.09 -4.34 -5.69
C ALA A 215 -12.17 -3.60 -6.67
N SER A 216 -10.87 -3.55 -6.40
CA SER A 216 -9.98 -2.61 -7.09
C SER A 216 -8.71 -3.23 -7.69
N ASN A 217 -8.51 -4.55 -7.61
CA ASN A 217 -7.41 -5.19 -8.31
C ASN A 217 -7.82 -5.48 -9.76
N THR A 218 -7.69 -4.48 -10.62
CA THR A 218 -8.06 -4.55 -12.03
C THR A 218 -6.84 -4.79 -12.90
N GLU A 219 -7.06 -5.23 -14.15
CA GLU A 219 -5.98 -5.47 -15.12
C GLU A 219 -5.23 -4.18 -15.45
N PHE A 220 -5.93 -3.06 -15.62
CA PHE A 220 -5.35 -1.76 -15.95
C PHE A 220 -4.69 -1.06 -14.74
N ALA A 221 -5.08 -1.42 -13.51
CA ALA A 221 -4.54 -0.86 -12.28
C ALA A 221 -4.36 -1.94 -11.18
N PRO A 222 -3.42 -2.87 -11.35
CA PRO A 222 -3.20 -3.96 -10.41
C PRO A 222 -2.53 -3.48 -9.12
N TRP A 223 -2.82 -4.16 -8.02
CA TRP A 223 -2.11 -4.00 -6.76
C TRP A 223 -0.79 -4.77 -6.73
N THR A 224 0.22 -4.14 -6.17
CA THR A 224 1.49 -4.78 -5.81
C THR A 224 1.60 -4.84 -4.29
N ILE A 225 1.66 -6.05 -3.75
CA ILE A 225 1.77 -6.31 -2.31
C ILE A 225 3.23 -6.54 -1.98
N LEU A 226 3.79 -5.71 -1.10
CA LEU A 226 5.19 -5.77 -0.68
C LEU A 226 5.29 -6.34 0.74
N ASP A 227 6.13 -7.35 0.93
CA ASP A 227 6.57 -7.73 2.28
C ASP A 227 7.37 -6.56 2.87
N SER A 228 6.87 -6.04 3.97
CA SER A 228 7.52 -4.95 4.67
C SER A 228 7.98 -5.29 6.09
N ASN A 229 8.09 -6.57 6.43
CA ASN A 229 8.70 -7.02 7.68
C ASN A 229 10.19 -6.60 7.73
N ASP A 230 10.89 -6.66 6.60
CA ASP A 230 12.15 -5.95 6.43
C ASP A 230 11.93 -4.69 5.58
N LYS A 231 12.14 -3.52 6.19
CA LYS A 231 11.97 -2.22 5.53
C LYS A 231 12.98 -1.97 4.41
N LYS A 232 14.18 -2.54 4.47
CA LYS A 232 15.20 -2.38 3.45
C LYS A 232 14.79 -3.14 2.19
N ILE A 233 14.39 -4.39 2.36
CA ILE A 233 13.92 -5.24 1.27
C ILE A 233 12.66 -4.66 0.62
N ALA A 234 11.68 -4.22 1.42
CA ALA A 234 10.47 -3.57 0.91
C ALA A 234 10.78 -2.35 0.04
N ARG A 235 11.72 -1.50 0.49
CA ARG A 235 12.15 -0.32 -0.27
C ARG A 235 12.76 -0.70 -1.61
N LEU A 236 13.76 -1.59 -1.61
CA LEU A 236 14.40 -2.03 -2.85
C LEU A 236 13.41 -2.63 -3.85
N ASN A 237 12.43 -3.41 -3.37
CA ASN A 237 11.42 -3.97 -4.23
C ASN A 237 10.42 -2.91 -4.75
N ALA A 238 10.09 -1.88 -3.97
CA ALA A 238 9.30 -0.76 -4.47
C ALA A 238 10.02 -0.03 -5.63
N PHE A 239 11.33 0.21 -5.50
CA PHE A 239 12.15 0.77 -6.59
C PHE A 239 12.13 -0.13 -7.81
N ARG A 240 12.41 -1.42 -7.65
CA ARG A 240 12.39 -2.39 -8.76
C ARG A 240 11.06 -2.39 -9.51
N CYS A 241 9.94 -2.41 -8.79
CA CYS A 241 8.62 -2.37 -9.41
C CYS A 241 8.36 -1.09 -10.22
N ILE A 242 8.81 0.06 -9.73
CA ILE A 242 8.67 1.33 -10.44
C ILE A 242 9.57 1.35 -11.69
N LEU A 243 10.85 1.04 -11.49
CA LEU A 243 11.86 1.11 -12.54
C LEU A 243 11.65 0.06 -13.65
N SER A 244 11.15 -1.14 -13.30
CA SER A 244 10.91 -2.20 -14.28
C SER A 244 9.78 -1.88 -15.25
N ARG A 245 8.76 -1.13 -14.82
CA ARG A 245 7.52 -0.89 -15.59
C ARG A 245 7.63 0.15 -16.69
N ILE A 246 8.65 0.99 -16.66
CA ILE A 246 8.81 2.11 -17.60
C ILE A 246 10.13 1.93 -18.34
N ASP A 247 10.10 2.01 -19.66
CA ASP A 247 11.30 1.96 -20.48
C ASP A 247 11.83 3.39 -20.70
N TYR A 248 13.04 3.63 -20.23
CA TYR A 248 13.76 4.90 -20.33
C TYR A 248 15.20 4.65 -20.81
N PRO A 249 15.85 5.65 -21.44
CA PRO A 249 17.23 5.53 -21.96
C PRO A 249 18.23 5.18 -20.85
N GLU A 250 19.25 4.41 -21.21
CA GLU A 250 20.35 4.00 -20.33
C GLU A 250 19.90 3.27 -19.04
N LYS A 251 18.74 2.60 -19.10
CA LYS A 251 18.20 1.79 -18.02
C LYS A 251 19.13 0.60 -17.75
N ILE A 252 19.32 0.27 -16.48
CA ILE A 252 20.06 -0.96 -16.10
C ILE A 252 19.37 -2.22 -16.58
N ASP A 253 20.12 -3.34 -16.62
CA ASP A 253 19.60 -4.62 -17.09
C ASP A 253 18.33 -5.03 -16.33
N ALA A 254 17.37 -5.56 -17.06
CA ALA A 254 16.09 -6.03 -16.50
C ALA A 254 16.28 -7.10 -15.40
N LYS A 255 17.36 -7.89 -15.45
CA LYS A 255 17.69 -8.89 -14.43
C LYS A 255 17.97 -8.26 -13.07
N GLU A 256 18.53 -7.05 -13.05
CA GLU A 256 18.81 -6.31 -11.80
C GLU A 256 17.54 -5.70 -11.19
N LEU A 257 16.51 -5.51 -12.02
CA LEU A 257 15.19 -5.02 -11.61
C LEU A 257 14.20 -6.16 -11.36
N ALA A 258 14.61 -7.41 -11.49
CA ALA A 258 13.76 -8.55 -11.20
C ALA A 258 13.31 -8.54 -9.74
N VAL A 259 12.01 -8.65 -9.50
CA VAL A 259 11.44 -8.74 -8.16
C VAL A 259 11.45 -10.19 -7.67
N ASP A 260 11.74 -10.39 -6.40
CA ASP A 260 11.66 -11.70 -5.78
C ASP A 260 10.20 -11.98 -5.37
N PRO A 261 9.57 -13.05 -5.91
CA PRO A 261 8.19 -13.42 -5.59
C PRO A 261 7.97 -13.79 -4.11
N ASN A 262 9.05 -14.01 -3.34
CA ASN A 262 8.97 -14.20 -1.90
C ASN A 262 8.71 -12.91 -1.14
N PHE A 263 8.97 -11.75 -1.73
CA PHE A 263 8.77 -10.44 -1.12
C PHE A 263 7.77 -9.57 -1.86
N VAL A 264 7.36 -9.97 -3.08
CA VAL A 264 6.43 -9.22 -3.92
C VAL A 264 5.36 -10.17 -4.45
N ARG A 265 4.11 -9.80 -4.25
CA ARG A 265 2.95 -10.50 -4.82
C ARG A 265 2.10 -9.52 -5.61
N ASN A 266 1.43 -10.00 -6.64
CA ASN A 266 0.34 -9.25 -7.25
C ASN A 266 -0.96 -9.40 -6.43
N GLY A 267 -1.89 -8.46 -6.60
CA GLY A 267 -3.16 -8.46 -5.85
C GLY A 267 -4.01 -9.72 -6.08
N ALA A 268 -4.00 -10.28 -7.29
CA ALA A 268 -4.75 -11.49 -7.60
C ALA A 268 -4.22 -12.70 -6.81
N ARG A 269 -2.90 -12.87 -6.72
CA ARG A 269 -2.30 -13.93 -5.92
C ARG A 269 -2.60 -13.76 -4.43
N GLU A 270 -2.58 -12.52 -3.94
CA GLU A 270 -2.91 -12.21 -2.54
C GLU A 270 -4.36 -12.59 -2.21
N ILE A 271 -5.32 -12.26 -3.08
CA ILE A 271 -6.74 -12.63 -2.93
C ILE A 271 -6.88 -14.15 -2.79
N VAL A 272 -6.31 -14.91 -3.74
CA VAL A 272 -6.37 -16.40 -3.70
C VAL A 272 -5.81 -16.96 -2.41
N LEU A 273 -4.66 -16.44 -1.94
CA LEU A 273 -4.05 -16.89 -0.69
C LEU A 273 -4.93 -16.57 0.53
N MET A 274 -5.59 -15.42 0.56
CA MET A 274 -6.51 -15.05 1.63
C MET A 274 -7.74 -15.96 1.66
N GLU A 275 -8.30 -16.30 0.49
CA GLU A 275 -9.42 -17.24 0.37
C GLU A 275 -9.05 -18.67 0.77
N ASP A 276 -7.88 -19.16 0.35
CA ASP A 276 -7.40 -20.49 0.72
C ASP A 276 -7.14 -20.60 2.23
N SER A 277 -6.71 -19.51 2.88
CA SER A 277 -6.56 -19.49 4.34
C SER A 277 -7.90 -19.66 5.06
N GLN A 278 -8.96 -19.08 4.53
CA GLN A 278 -10.31 -19.21 5.07
C GLN A 278 -10.84 -20.65 4.92
N LYS A 279 -10.67 -21.23 3.73
CA LYS A 279 -11.09 -22.63 3.47
C LYS A 279 -10.37 -23.60 4.41
N SER A 280 -9.06 -23.46 4.58
CA SER A 280 -8.27 -24.34 5.44
C SER A 280 -8.66 -24.24 6.92
N GLU A 281 -9.13 -23.12 7.40
CA GLU A 281 -9.62 -22.94 8.77
C GLU A 281 -11.02 -23.54 8.96
N ALA A 282 -11.90 -23.39 7.95
CA ALA A 282 -13.21 -24.05 7.97
C ALA A 282 -13.08 -25.57 8.01
N TRP A 283 -12.19 -26.15 7.20
CA TRP A 283 -11.88 -27.59 7.24
C TRP A 283 -11.35 -28.05 8.59
N ARG A 284 -10.40 -27.34 9.21
CA ARG A 284 -9.88 -27.68 10.55
C ARG A 284 -10.96 -27.66 11.64
N LYS A 285 -11.92 -26.75 11.55
CA LYS A 285 -13.06 -26.71 12.49
C LYS A 285 -14.01 -27.89 12.31
N LEU A 286 -14.14 -28.42 11.08
CA LEU A 286 -14.94 -29.63 10.80
C LEU A 286 -14.24 -30.91 11.23
N GLU A 287 -12.91 -30.97 11.21
CA GLU A 287 -12.09 -32.12 11.62
C GLU A 287 -11.83 -32.19 13.13
N SER A 288 -12.09 -31.10 13.87
CA SER A 288 -11.97 -31.11 15.34
C SER A 288 -13.27 -31.67 15.90
N PRO A 289 -13.25 -32.88 16.53
CA PRO A 289 -14.44 -33.40 17.21
C PRO A 289 -14.82 -32.39 18.31
N SER A 290 -16.09 -32.02 18.35
CA SER A 290 -16.65 -31.30 19.49
C SER A 290 -16.40 -32.06 20.77
N PRO A 291 -16.00 -31.39 21.87
CA PRO A 291 -15.77 -32.03 23.15
C PRO A 291 -17.04 -32.65 23.73
#